data_b7bce5dc7a8d2da192dca68e8bde3e03
#
_entry.id   b7bce5dc7a8d2da192dca68e8bde3e03
#
_cell.length_a   1.000
_cell.length_b   1.000
_cell.length_c   1.000
_cell.angle_alpha   90.00
_cell.angle_beta   90.00
_cell.angle_gamma   90.00
#
_symmetry.space_group_name_H-M   'P 1'
#
loop_
_entity.id
_entity.type
_entity.pdbx_description
1 polymer ?
#
loop_
_entity_poly.entity_id
_entity_poly.type
_entity_poly.pdbx_seq_one_letter_code
_entity_poly.pdbx_strand_id
1 'polypeptide(L)'
;PHLEFQRLKTHPSIAQLLAGGTMSYYGAKAIPESGYWAMPKLGGDGFCLIGDSGGFVDGQRLKGIHLAVKSGMLAAESIFAAALAGKPLSSAGDAYPVHFESSWARQELWKSRNFHQGFERGGFDAMVNAALGTVTGGKGFGLFERLAAEAGHERLHRLDSERSDYRPPVPVAVDGKLTFDRLADVYNSGVAHEEDQPVHLLVADPSICVDRCAREFGNPCTRFCPA
;
A
#
# COMPACT_ATOMS: atom_id res chain seq x y z
N PRO A 1 5.30 -9.05 -8.30
CA PRO A 1 5.09 -7.84 -9.13
C PRO A 1 6.07 -7.77 -10.29
N HIS A 2 7.40 -7.85 -10.05
CA HIS A 2 8.43 -7.74 -11.09
C HIS A 2 8.19 -8.69 -12.30
N LEU A 3 8.04 -10.00 -12.07
CA LEU A 3 7.82 -10.97 -13.15
C LEU A 3 6.53 -10.71 -13.92
N GLU A 4 5.45 -10.31 -13.26
CA GLU A 4 4.19 -9.96 -13.93
C GLU A 4 4.33 -8.70 -14.77
N PHE A 5 5.13 -7.73 -14.31
CA PHE A 5 5.46 -6.54 -15.09
C PHE A 5 6.29 -6.89 -16.33
N GLN A 6 7.30 -7.76 -16.20
CA GLN A 6 8.07 -8.25 -17.36
C GLN A 6 7.14 -9.00 -18.34
N ARG A 7 6.23 -9.84 -17.83
CA ARG A 7 5.25 -10.55 -18.66
C ARG A 7 4.29 -9.62 -19.40
N LEU A 8 3.81 -8.56 -18.71
CA LEU A 8 2.98 -7.54 -19.37
C LEU A 8 3.68 -6.92 -20.57
N LYS A 9 4.98 -6.65 -20.50
CA LYS A 9 5.73 -6.08 -21.61
C LYS A 9 5.80 -6.99 -22.82
N THR A 10 5.68 -8.32 -22.66
CA THR A 10 5.65 -9.28 -23.77
C THR A 10 4.29 -9.40 -24.46
N HIS A 11 3.23 -8.76 -23.92
CA HIS A 11 1.94 -8.72 -24.59
C HIS A 11 2.06 -8.04 -25.96
N PRO A 12 1.53 -8.57 -27.07
CA PRO A 12 1.78 -8.06 -28.41
C PRO A 12 1.54 -6.56 -28.58
N SER A 13 0.43 -6.04 -28.04
CA SER A 13 0.10 -4.61 -28.14
C SER A 13 1.05 -3.73 -27.31
N ILE A 14 1.54 -4.21 -26.17
CA ILE A 14 2.49 -3.49 -25.33
C ILE A 14 3.89 -3.56 -25.93
N ALA A 15 4.32 -4.73 -26.37
CA ALA A 15 5.61 -4.91 -27.04
C ALA A 15 5.77 -4.02 -28.26
N GLN A 16 4.70 -3.88 -29.07
CA GLN A 16 4.68 -2.99 -30.23
C GLN A 16 4.88 -1.53 -29.83
N LEU A 17 4.25 -1.07 -28.74
CA LEU A 17 4.40 0.30 -28.24
C LEU A 17 5.81 0.58 -27.71
N LEU A 18 6.45 -0.45 -27.16
CA LEU A 18 7.80 -0.34 -26.57
C LEU A 18 8.92 -0.62 -27.58
N ALA A 19 8.59 -1.08 -28.78
CA ALA A 19 9.56 -1.44 -29.80
C ALA A 19 10.49 -0.29 -30.16
N GLY A 20 11.80 -0.53 -30.15
CA GLY A 20 12.82 0.49 -30.43
C GLY A 20 13.07 1.48 -29.29
N GLY A 21 12.36 1.35 -28.18
CA GLY A 21 12.62 2.14 -26.98
C GLY A 21 13.83 1.66 -26.20
N THR A 22 14.38 2.54 -25.37
CA THR A 22 15.46 2.24 -24.43
C THR A 22 14.97 2.50 -23.01
N MET A 23 15.24 1.57 -22.08
CA MET A 23 14.92 1.78 -20.68
C MET A 23 15.81 2.87 -20.10
N SER A 24 15.21 4.01 -19.73
CA SER A 24 15.92 5.13 -19.11
C SER A 24 15.97 5.02 -17.60
N TYR A 25 14.85 4.63 -17.00
CA TYR A 25 14.70 4.49 -15.55
C TYR A 25 13.71 3.35 -15.23
N TYR A 26 13.83 2.84 -14.03
CA TYR A 26 12.87 1.92 -13.44
C TYR A 26 12.35 2.50 -12.12
N GLY A 27 11.14 2.19 -11.76
CA GLY A 27 10.59 2.54 -10.45
C GLY A 27 9.41 1.66 -10.10
N ALA A 28 9.37 1.23 -8.86
CA ALA A 28 8.23 0.53 -8.31
C ALA A 28 7.99 0.97 -6.87
N LYS A 29 6.73 1.12 -6.49
CA LYS A 29 6.32 1.55 -5.15
C LYS A 29 5.10 0.74 -4.71
N ALA A 30 5.13 0.23 -3.49
CA ALA A 30 3.95 -0.28 -2.82
C ALA A 30 3.16 0.87 -2.20
N ILE A 31 1.85 0.91 -2.46
CA ILE A 31 0.92 1.90 -1.92
C ILE A 31 -0.07 1.17 -1.01
N PRO A 32 -0.29 1.62 0.24
CA PRO A 32 -1.29 1.02 1.12
C PRO A 32 -2.69 1.42 0.68
N GLU A 33 -3.44 0.48 0.10
CA GLU A 33 -4.82 0.69 -0.36
C GLU A 33 -5.87 0.04 0.55
N SER A 34 -5.50 -0.35 1.74
CA SER A 34 -6.37 -1.11 2.65
C SER A 34 -7.58 -0.33 3.16
N GLY A 35 -7.68 0.95 2.81
CA GLY A 35 -8.82 1.82 3.08
C GLY A 35 -8.86 2.37 4.50
N TYR A 36 -9.93 3.09 4.81
CA TYR A 36 -10.12 3.86 6.03
C TYR A 36 -9.88 3.06 7.32
N TRP A 37 -10.36 1.81 7.38
CA TRP A 37 -10.23 0.98 8.59
C TRP A 37 -8.83 0.47 8.88
N ALA A 38 -7.93 0.58 7.91
CA ALA A 38 -6.54 0.15 8.02
C ALA A 38 -5.57 1.35 8.20
N MET A 39 -6.10 2.56 8.32
CA MET A 39 -5.26 3.73 8.59
C MET A 39 -4.52 3.55 9.92
N PRO A 40 -3.21 3.82 9.96
CA PRO A 40 -2.42 3.72 11.17
C PRO A 40 -2.74 4.89 12.13
N LYS A 41 -2.15 4.89 13.31
CA LYS A 41 -2.15 6.07 14.18
C LYS A 41 -1.44 7.21 13.47
N LEU A 42 -2.18 8.24 13.11
CA LEU A 42 -1.70 9.34 12.25
C LEU A 42 -0.70 10.27 12.89
N GLY A 43 -0.66 10.33 14.22
CA GLY A 43 0.25 11.21 14.91
C GLY A 43 0.50 10.81 16.36
N GLY A 44 1.51 11.38 16.96
CA GLY A 44 1.92 11.17 18.34
C GLY A 44 3.10 12.08 18.69
N ASP A 45 3.75 11.83 19.82
CA ASP A 45 4.87 12.64 20.26
C ASP A 45 5.99 12.68 19.22
N GLY A 46 6.18 13.84 18.62
CA GLY A 46 7.23 14.11 17.64
C GLY A 46 7.02 13.58 16.24
N PHE A 47 5.85 13.02 15.87
CA PHE A 47 5.61 12.57 14.52
C PHE A 47 4.19 12.84 13.99
N CYS A 48 4.08 13.00 12.66
CA CYS A 48 2.84 13.01 11.90
C CYS A 48 3.00 12.13 10.66
N LEU A 49 2.09 11.18 10.43
CA LEU A 49 2.03 10.37 9.20
C LEU A 49 1.11 11.05 8.20
N ILE A 50 1.65 11.36 7.03
CA ILE A 50 0.94 12.04 5.95
C ILE A 50 0.99 11.24 4.65
N GLY A 51 0.15 11.59 3.69
CA GLY A 51 0.14 10.96 2.38
C GLY A 51 -0.09 9.46 2.42
N ASP A 52 0.57 8.74 1.52
CA ASP A 52 0.42 7.29 1.39
C ASP A 52 0.82 6.54 2.67
N SER A 53 1.84 7.02 3.40
CA SER A 53 2.28 6.42 4.66
C SER A 53 1.21 6.47 5.76
N GLY A 54 0.33 7.49 5.71
CA GLY A 54 -0.84 7.61 6.59
C GLY A 54 -2.10 6.91 6.04
N GLY A 55 -2.02 6.25 4.88
CA GLY A 55 -3.18 5.61 4.25
C GLY A 55 -4.14 6.59 3.57
N PHE A 56 -3.68 7.77 3.17
CA PHE A 56 -4.50 8.79 2.50
C PHE A 56 -4.74 8.47 1.02
N VAL A 57 -5.29 7.29 0.75
CA VAL A 57 -5.64 6.80 -0.58
C VAL A 57 -7.08 6.32 -0.60
N ASP A 58 -7.90 6.86 -1.52
CA ASP A 58 -9.24 6.33 -1.80
C ASP A 58 -9.09 5.12 -2.73
N GLY A 59 -9.11 3.91 -2.16
CA GLY A 59 -8.97 2.66 -2.89
C GLY A 59 -10.11 2.41 -3.89
N GLN A 60 -11.30 2.98 -3.69
CA GLN A 60 -12.43 2.86 -4.63
C GLN A 60 -12.16 3.62 -5.94
N ARG A 61 -11.50 4.78 -5.86
CA ARG A 61 -11.23 5.65 -6.99
C ARG A 61 -9.79 5.58 -7.49
N LEU A 62 -8.93 4.88 -6.76
CA LEU A 62 -7.48 4.85 -6.97
C LEU A 62 -6.87 6.26 -7.00
N LYS A 63 -7.32 7.12 -6.08
CA LYS A 63 -6.91 8.53 -5.99
C LYS A 63 -6.40 8.85 -4.59
N GLY A 64 -5.18 9.40 -4.51
CA GLY A 64 -4.54 9.75 -3.24
C GLY A 64 -3.92 11.15 -3.22
N ILE A 65 -3.59 11.75 -4.39
CA ILE A 65 -2.79 13.00 -4.45
C ILE A 65 -3.44 14.12 -3.65
N HIS A 66 -4.72 14.39 -3.85
CA HIS A 66 -5.44 15.46 -3.15
C HIS A 66 -5.58 15.20 -1.64
N LEU A 67 -5.76 13.92 -1.26
CA LEU A 67 -5.79 13.50 0.14
C LEU A 67 -4.41 13.62 0.79
N ALA A 68 -3.35 13.23 0.07
CA ALA A 68 -1.97 13.38 0.54
C ALA A 68 -1.62 14.86 0.76
N VAL A 69 -1.96 15.74 -0.20
CA VAL A 69 -1.78 17.19 -0.05
C VAL A 69 -2.56 17.73 1.15
N LYS A 70 -3.84 17.34 1.31
CA LYS A 70 -4.65 17.79 2.46
C LYS A 70 -4.07 17.30 3.78
N SER A 71 -3.58 16.07 3.86
CA SER A 71 -2.95 15.57 5.08
C SER A 71 -1.71 16.37 5.47
N GLY A 72 -0.88 16.73 4.46
CA GLY A 72 0.27 17.62 4.66
C GLY A 72 -0.12 19.01 5.16
N MET A 73 -1.19 19.58 4.60
CA MET A 73 -1.72 20.87 5.07
C MET A 73 -2.17 20.80 6.53
N LEU A 74 -2.92 19.77 6.91
CA LEU A 74 -3.40 19.59 8.28
C LEU A 74 -2.25 19.40 9.29
N ALA A 75 -1.21 18.66 8.89
CA ALA A 75 -0.01 18.51 9.72
C ALA A 75 0.72 19.86 9.88
N ALA A 76 0.93 20.60 8.79
CA ALA A 76 1.57 21.91 8.82
C ALA A 76 0.78 22.92 9.66
N GLU A 77 -0.55 22.97 9.52
CA GLU A 77 -1.42 23.80 10.34
C GLU A 77 -1.30 23.45 11.84
N SER A 78 -1.20 22.15 12.17
CA SER A 78 -1.04 21.69 13.56
C SER A 78 0.32 22.10 14.14
N ILE A 79 1.40 21.97 13.38
CA ILE A 79 2.75 22.37 13.78
C ILE A 79 2.81 23.89 13.96
N PHE A 80 2.25 24.65 13.03
CA PHE A 80 2.22 26.10 13.08
C PHE A 80 1.42 26.62 14.29
N ALA A 81 0.26 26.01 14.56
CA ALA A 81 -0.54 26.36 15.74
C ALA A 81 0.21 26.10 17.07
N ALA A 82 0.95 24.99 17.16
CA ALA A 82 1.79 24.70 18.32
C ALA A 82 2.91 25.73 18.48
N ALA A 83 3.58 26.12 17.39
CA ALA A 83 4.64 27.13 17.39
C ALA A 83 4.10 28.52 17.86
N LEU A 84 2.97 28.97 17.31
CA LEU A 84 2.34 30.21 17.69
C LEU A 84 1.91 30.24 19.16
N ALA A 85 1.47 29.10 19.69
CA ALA A 85 1.07 28.98 21.10
C ALA A 85 2.26 28.79 22.06
N GLY A 86 3.50 28.79 21.56
CA GLY A 86 4.70 28.55 22.39
C GLY A 86 4.75 27.14 22.98
N LYS A 87 4.02 26.19 22.40
CA LYS A 87 4.03 24.79 22.83
C LYS A 87 5.18 24.02 22.17
N PRO A 88 5.64 22.91 22.76
CA PRO A 88 6.56 22.00 22.09
C PRO A 88 6.01 21.54 20.73
N LEU A 89 6.82 21.54 19.68
CA LEU A 89 6.39 21.11 18.34
C LEU A 89 5.93 19.65 18.32
N SER A 90 6.42 18.81 19.22
CA SER A 90 5.96 17.42 19.40
C SER A 90 4.47 17.32 19.68
N SER A 91 3.87 18.34 20.33
CA SER A 91 2.42 18.38 20.61
C SER A 91 1.55 18.49 19.36
N ALA A 92 2.12 18.85 18.22
CA ALA A 92 1.41 18.89 16.94
C ALA A 92 0.93 17.51 16.51
N GLY A 93 1.68 16.45 16.86
CA GLY A 93 1.32 15.07 16.57
C GLY A 93 0.04 14.59 17.26
N ASP A 94 -0.33 15.18 18.38
CA ASP A 94 -1.62 14.89 19.06
C ASP A 94 -2.76 15.72 18.45
N ALA A 95 -2.49 16.93 17.97
CA ALA A 95 -3.50 17.81 17.38
C ALA A 95 -3.86 17.40 15.94
N TYR A 96 -2.90 16.89 15.17
CA TYR A 96 -3.08 16.52 13.77
C TYR A 96 -4.20 15.51 13.54
N PRO A 97 -4.30 14.37 14.25
CA PRO A 97 -5.41 13.43 14.10
C PRO A 97 -6.78 14.07 14.37
N VAL A 98 -6.86 15.00 15.33
CA VAL A 98 -8.11 15.71 15.65
C VAL A 98 -8.53 16.63 14.50
N HIS A 99 -7.58 17.33 13.88
CA HIS A 99 -7.83 18.13 12.68
C HIS A 99 -8.25 17.27 11.49
N PHE A 100 -7.67 16.07 11.33
CA PHE A 100 -8.10 15.12 10.32
C PHE A 100 -9.56 14.70 10.51
N GLU A 101 -9.99 14.32 11.73
CA GLU A 101 -11.36 13.88 12.02
C GLU A 101 -12.42 14.92 11.64
N SER A 102 -12.11 16.22 11.74
CA SER A 102 -13.00 17.31 11.36
C SER A 102 -12.94 17.70 9.88
N SER A 103 -12.01 17.10 9.10
CA SER A 103 -11.71 17.51 7.73
C SER A 103 -12.62 16.84 6.69
N TRP A 104 -12.70 17.45 5.49
CA TRP A 104 -13.34 16.83 4.32
C TRP A 104 -12.61 15.57 3.84
N ALA A 105 -11.29 15.48 4.06
CA ALA A 105 -10.52 14.30 3.70
C ALA A 105 -10.98 13.05 4.45
N ARG A 106 -11.28 13.19 5.74
CA ARG A 106 -11.91 12.14 6.56
C ARG A 106 -13.26 11.75 6.00
N GLN A 107 -14.09 12.74 5.64
CA GLN A 107 -15.43 12.48 5.08
C GLN A 107 -15.37 11.73 3.75
N GLU A 108 -14.39 12.04 2.91
CA GLU A 108 -14.19 11.36 1.63
C GLU A 108 -13.77 9.91 1.84
N LEU A 109 -12.75 9.66 2.65
CA LEU A 109 -12.29 8.30 2.99
C LEU A 109 -13.37 7.48 3.70
N TRP A 110 -14.21 8.13 4.52
CA TRP A 110 -15.34 7.47 5.18
C TRP A 110 -16.37 6.94 4.19
N LYS A 111 -16.60 7.61 3.08
CA LYS A 111 -17.55 7.14 2.06
C LYS A 111 -17.13 5.84 1.41
N SER A 112 -15.82 5.62 1.23
CA SER A 112 -15.25 4.41 0.62
C SER A 112 -14.79 3.36 1.66
N ARG A 113 -15.04 3.59 2.96
CA ARG A 113 -14.47 2.81 4.07
C ARG A 113 -14.65 1.29 3.98
N ASN A 114 -15.72 0.81 3.38
CA ASN A 114 -16.05 -0.60 3.23
C ASN A 114 -15.78 -1.16 1.83
N PHE A 115 -15.21 -0.36 0.93
CA PHE A 115 -14.99 -0.78 -0.45
C PHE A 115 -14.07 -1.99 -0.52
N HIS A 116 -12.90 -1.89 0.09
CA HIS A 116 -11.89 -2.95 0.05
C HIS A 116 -12.37 -4.26 0.69
N GLN A 117 -13.04 -4.16 1.83
CA GLN A 117 -13.57 -5.31 2.57
C GLN A 117 -14.67 -6.07 1.81
N GLY A 118 -15.36 -5.40 0.90
CA GLY A 118 -16.35 -6.05 0.03
C GLY A 118 -15.74 -7.14 -0.85
N PHE A 119 -14.50 -6.99 -1.28
CA PHE A 119 -13.81 -7.97 -2.13
C PHE A 119 -13.45 -9.28 -1.42
N GLU A 120 -13.41 -9.30 -0.10
CA GLU A 120 -13.11 -10.51 0.67
C GLU A 120 -14.19 -11.59 0.57
N ARG A 121 -15.42 -11.18 0.21
CA ARG A 121 -16.57 -12.08 0.07
C ARG A 121 -16.79 -12.58 -1.35
N GLY A 122 -15.98 -12.13 -2.30
CA GLY A 122 -16.08 -12.50 -3.71
C GLY A 122 -16.47 -11.33 -4.62
N GLY A 123 -16.26 -11.50 -5.92
CA GLY A 123 -16.41 -10.42 -6.89
C GLY A 123 -17.85 -9.89 -7.04
N PHE A 124 -18.86 -10.75 -6.90
CA PHE A 124 -20.25 -10.32 -6.98
C PHE A 124 -20.64 -9.46 -5.76
N ASP A 125 -20.31 -9.91 -4.56
CA ASP A 125 -20.55 -9.16 -3.32
C ASP A 125 -19.80 -7.83 -3.32
N ALA A 126 -18.58 -7.81 -3.86
CA ALA A 126 -17.80 -6.60 -4.05
C ALA A 126 -18.52 -5.58 -4.95
N MET A 127 -19.04 -6.04 -6.09
CA MET A 127 -19.78 -5.17 -7.02
C MET A 127 -21.05 -4.60 -6.39
N VAL A 128 -21.84 -5.43 -5.70
CA VAL A 128 -23.03 -4.99 -4.99
C VAL A 128 -22.68 -3.97 -3.90
N ASN A 129 -21.66 -4.26 -3.08
CA ASN A 129 -21.18 -3.36 -2.03
C ASN A 129 -20.68 -2.03 -2.61
N ALA A 130 -19.91 -2.06 -3.69
CA ALA A 130 -19.42 -0.86 -4.36
C ALA A 130 -20.55 0.00 -4.93
N ALA A 131 -21.55 -0.62 -5.60
CA ALA A 131 -22.71 0.07 -6.13
C ALA A 131 -23.54 0.71 -5.02
N LEU A 132 -23.84 -0.03 -3.96
CA LEU A 132 -24.57 0.48 -2.79
C LEU A 132 -23.80 1.61 -2.10
N GLY A 133 -22.48 1.45 -1.90
CA GLY A 133 -21.62 2.47 -1.32
C GLY A 133 -21.64 3.77 -2.15
N THR A 134 -21.60 3.64 -3.47
CA THR A 134 -21.63 4.79 -4.39
C THR A 134 -22.97 5.53 -4.33
N VAL A 135 -24.08 4.81 -4.46
CA VAL A 135 -25.43 5.40 -4.48
C VAL A 135 -25.81 6.03 -3.13
N THR A 136 -25.39 5.42 -2.02
CA THR A 136 -25.74 5.88 -0.67
C THR A 136 -24.72 6.82 -0.05
N GLY A 137 -23.65 7.19 -0.80
CA GLY A 137 -22.55 8.00 -0.25
C GLY A 137 -21.83 7.30 0.91
N GLY A 138 -21.66 5.99 0.82
CA GLY A 138 -20.98 5.16 1.82
C GLY A 138 -21.88 4.71 2.99
N LYS A 139 -23.16 5.05 3.00
CA LYS A 139 -24.09 4.68 4.09
C LYS A 139 -24.60 3.23 4.02
N GLY A 140 -24.54 2.59 2.83
CA GLY A 140 -24.89 1.18 2.66
C GLY A 140 -26.28 0.80 3.18
N PHE A 141 -27.26 1.71 3.09
CA PHE A 141 -28.61 1.60 3.71
C PHE A 141 -28.58 1.37 5.24
N GLY A 142 -27.48 1.73 5.92
CA GLY A 142 -27.34 1.52 7.36
C GLY A 142 -27.16 0.06 7.78
N LEU A 143 -27.05 -0.87 6.83
CA LEU A 143 -26.93 -2.30 7.12
C LEU A 143 -25.55 -2.68 7.65
N PHE A 144 -24.48 -1.94 7.24
CA PHE A 144 -23.12 -2.23 7.66
C PHE A 144 -22.34 -0.95 7.93
N GLU A 145 -22.12 -0.63 9.18
CA GLU A 145 -21.22 0.46 9.53
C GLU A 145 -19.76 0.08 9.21
N ARG A 146 -19.40 -1.16 9.52
CA ARG A 146 -18.08 -1.73 9.23
C ARG A 146 -18.23 -3.16 8.73
N LEU A 147 -17.73 -3.44 7.54
CA LEU A 147 -17.53 -4.83 7.08
C LEU A 147 -16.31 -5.42 7.78
N ALA A 148 -16.45 -6.65 8.23
CA ALA A 148 -15.32 -7.39 8.78
C ALA A 148 -14.29 -7.67 7.70
N ALA A 149 -13.03 -7.59 8.05
CA ALA A 149 -11.89 -7.94 7.23
C ALA A 149 -10.92 -8.79 8.04
N GLU A 150 -10.31 -9.76 7.40
CA GLU A 150 -9.22 -10.53 7.98
C GLU A 150 -7.97 -9.65 8.04
N ALA A 151 -7.24 -9.68 9.14
CA ALA A 151 -6.00 -8.92 9.26
C ALA A 151 -4.96 -9.44 8.25
N GLY A 152 -4.15 -8.54 7.65
CA GLY A 152 -3.25 -8.90 6.56
C GLY A 152 -2.27 -10.04 6.91
N HIS A 153 -1.83 -10.12 8.17
CA HIS A 153 -0.95 -11.19 8.63
C HIS A 153 -1.68 -12.54 8.78
N GLU A 154 -2.99 -12.55 8.97
CA GLU A 154 -3.81 -13.76 9.06
C GLU A 154 -4.15 -14.34 7.68
N ARG A 155 -3.99 -13.54 6.62
CA ARG A 155 -4.15 -13.98 5.22
C ARG A 155 -2.98 -14.78 4.69
N LEU A 156 -1.90 -14.85 5.44
CA LEU A 156 -0.74 -15.63 5.05
C LEU A 156 -1.02 -17.13 5.29
N HIS A 157 -1.47 -17.81 4.25
CA HIS A 157 -1.72 -19.24 4.29
C HIS A 157 -0.46 -20.05 4.02
N ARG A 158 -0.37 -21.24 4.61
CA ARG A 158 0.71 -22.19 4.30
C ARG A 158 0.62 -22.60 2.83
N LEU A 159 1.77 -22.82 2.20
CA LEU A 159 1.85 -23.19 0.79
C LEU A 159 1.11 -24.49 0.45
N ASP A 160 1.05 -25.42 1.41
CA ASP A 160 0.39 -26.72 1.30
C ASP A 160 -1.09 -26.72 1.72
N SER A 161 -1.63 -25.56 2.12
CA SER A 161 -3.03 -25.47 2.53
C SER A 161 -3.98 -25.35 1.33
N GLU A 162 -5.19 -25.88 1.46
CA GLU A 162 -6.25 -25.74 0.45
C GLU A 162 -6.65 -24.28 0.21
N ARG A 163 -6.42 -23.39 1.19
CA ARG A 163 -6.67 -21.96 1.10
C ARG A 163 -5.53 -21.19 0.43
N SER A 164 -4.42 -21.85 0.09
CA SER A 164 -3.31 -21.20 -0.57
C SER A 164 -3.68 -20.84 -2.02
N ASP A 165 -3.61 -19.58 -2.34
CA ASP A 165 -3.72 -19.03 -3.69
C ASP A 165 -2.36 -18.90 -4.39
N TYR A 166 -1.29 -19.38 -3.73
CA TYR A 166 0.06 -19.32 -4.27
C TYR A 166 0.12 -20.02 -5.66
N ARG A 167 0.61 -19.26 -6.61
CA ARG A 167 0.96 -19.78 -7.93
C ARG A 167 2.44 -19.54 -8.16
N PRO A 168 3.22 -20.58 -8.52
CA PRO A 168 4.61 -20.35 -8.87
C PRO A 168 4.68 -19.37 -10.05
N PRO A 169 5.59 -18.39 -9.98
CA PRO A 169 5.71 -17.42 -11.05
C PRO A 169 6.12 -18.09 -12.35
N VAL A 170 5.46 -17.72 -13.44
CA VAL A 170 5.85 -18.19 -14.78
C VAL A 170 7.12 -17.45 -15.20
N PRO A 171 8.21 -18.17 -15.51
CA PRO A 171 9.43 -17.54 -15.96
C PRO A 171 9.20 -16.71 -17.23
N VAL A 172 9.85 -15.56 -17.30
CA VAL A 172 9.87 -14.71 -18.50
C VAL A 172 11.30 -14.68 -19.00
N ALA A 173 11.50 -14.91 -20.30
CA ALA A 173 12.81 -14.79 -20.90
C ALA A 173 13.29 -13.35 -20.83
N VAL A 174 14.51 -13.14 -20.37
CA VAL A 174 15.15 -11.82 -20.28
C VAL A 174 15.99 -11.61 -21.54
N ASP A 175 15.67 -10.58 -22.32
CA ASP A 175 16.37 -10.25 -23.56
C ASP A 175 17.25 -8.99 -23.48
N GLY A 176 17.19 -8.27 -22.36
CA GLY A 176 17.95 -7.04 -22.13
C GLY A 176 17.51 -5.86 -23.00
N LYS A 177 16.40 -5.98 -23.73
CA LYS A 177 15.83 -4.95 -24.60
C LYS A 177 14.42 -4.58 -24.19
N LEU A 178 13.54 -5.55 -24.15
CA LEU A 178 12.15 -5.39 -23.71
C LEU A 178 11.96 -5.87 -22.27
N THR A 179 12.61 -6.97 -21.91
CA THR A 179 12.53 -7.60 -20.61
C THR A 179 13.89 -7.59 -19.92
N PHE A 180 13.87 -7.33 -18.63
CA PHE A 180 15.07 -7.14 -17.80
C PHE A 180 15.01 -8.03 -16.56
N ASP A 181 16.15 -8.42 -16.05
CA ASP A 181 16.24 -9.06 -14.75
C ASP A 181 16.07 -8.05 -13.61
N ARG A 182 15.89 -8.58 -12.41
CA ARG A 182 15.65 -7.73 -11.24
C ARG A 182 16.85 -6.84 -10.90
N LEU A 183 18.08 -7.33 -11.12
CA LEU A 183 19.29 -6.54 -10.81
C LEU A 183 19.40 -5.34 -11.74
N ALA A 184 19.12 -5.54 -13.03
CA ALA A 184 19.09 -4.45 -14.00
C ALA A 184 18.04 -3.41 -13.64
N ASP A 185 16.84 -3.83 -13.22
CA ASP A 185 15.77 -2.92 -12.80
C ASP A 185 16.13 -2.15 -11.53
N VAL A 186 16.71 -2.81 -10.52
CA VAL A 186 17.21 -2.15 -9.30
C VAL A 186 18.31 -1.14 -9.62
N TYR A 187 19.28 -1.50 -10.45
CA TYR A 187 20.31 -0.58 -10.90
C TYR A 187 19.74 0.67 -11.58
N ASN A 188 18.79 0.48 -12.50
CA ASN A 188 18.15 1.57 -13.23
C ASN A 188 17.12 2.37 -12.39
N SER A 189 16.81 1.92 -11.18
CA SER A 189 15.98 2.70 -10.25
C SER A 189 16.73 3.90 -9.66
N GLY A 190 18.05 3.88 -9.68
CA GLY A 190 18.88 4.94 -9.09
C GLY A 190 18.74 5.06 -7.57
N VAL A 191 18.16 4.06 -6.91
CA VAL A 191 18.00 4.07 -5.45
C VAL A 191 19.36 3.87 -4.79
N ALA A 192 19.73 4.80 -3.93
CA ALA A 192 20.92 4.73 -3.09
C ALA A 192 20.51 4.77 -1.61
N HIS A 193 21.16 3.97 -0.80
CA HIS A 193 20.97 3.93 0.64
C HIS A 193 22.30 4.19 1.34
N GLU A 194 22.25 4.74 2.54
CA GLU A 194 23.41 4.81 3.41
C GLU A 194 23.66 3.40 3.97
N GLU A 195 24.87 2.87 3.76
CA GLU A 195 25.21 1.49 4.12
C GLU A 195 25.20 1.25 5.63
N ASP A 196 25.43 2.29 6.42
CA ASP A 196 25.46 2.27 7.88
C ASP A 196 24.13 2.63 8.55
N GLN A 197 23.06 2.87 7.75
CA GLN A 197 21.73 3.13 8.33
C GLN A 197 21.21 1.94 9.14
N PRO A 198 20.46 2.19 10.24
CA PRO A 198 19.87 1.11 11.02
C PRO A 198 18.95 0.22 10.19
N VAL A 199 19.04 -1.09 10.38
CA VAL A 199 18.13 -2.06 9.76
C VAL A 199 16.74 -1.86 10.33
N HIS A 200 15.75 -1.60 9.48
CA HIS A 200 14.36 -1.38 9.88
C HIS A 200 13.52 -2.66 9.99
N LEU A 201 14.01 -3.78 9.44
CA LEU A 201 13.39 -5.09 9.57
C LEU A 201 14.19 -5.93 10.57
N LEU A 202 13.62 -6.18 11.72
CA LEU A 202 14.23 -6.99 12.76
C LEU A 202 13.60 -8.38 12.76
N VAL A 203 14.43 -9.41 12.63
CA VAL A 203 14.03 -10.81 12.77
C VAL A 203 14.55 -11.30 14.10
N ALA A 204 13.65 -11.53 15.07
CA ALA A 204 14.03 -11.92 16.42
C ALA A 204 14.78 -13.26 16.47
N ASP A 205 14.40 -14.20 15.62
CA ASP A 205 15.04 -15.50 15.47
C ASP A 205 15.27 -15.82 13.99
N PRO A 206 16.48 -15.57 13.44
CA PRO A 206 16.78 -15.84 12.04
C PRO A 206 16.66 -17.32 11.63
N SER A 207 16.77 -18.28 12.58
CA SER A 207 16.66 -19.72 12.27
C SER A 207 15.28 -20.06 11.70
N ILE A 208 14.24 -19.35 12.13
CA ILE A 208 12.87 -19.55 11.64
C ILE A 208 12.76 -19.38 10.12
N CYS A 209 13.62 -18.55 9.53
CA CYS A 209 13.60 -18.30 8.08
C CYS A 209 14.00 -19.56 7.29
N VAL A 210 14.96 -20.33 7.80
CA VAL A 210 15.49 -21.55 7.16
C VAL A 210 14.69 -22.78 7.57
N ASP A 211 14.45 -22.93 8.86
CA ASP A 211 13.91 -24.17 9.42
C ASP A 211 12.42 -24.34 9.15
N ARG A 212 11.69 -23.25 9.15
CA ARG A 212 10.23 -23.29 9.09
C ARG A 212 9.64 -22.42 7.99
N CYS A 213 9.93 -21.12 7.99
CA CYS A 213 9.25 -20.17 7.11
C CYS A 213 9.46 -20.47 5.62
N ALA A 214 10.66 -20.89 5.24
CA ALA A 214 10.97 -21.27 3.86
C ALA A 214 10.06 -22.38 3.35
N ARG A 215 9.80 -23.40 4.19
CA ARG A 215 8.96 -24.56 3.82
C ARG A 215 7.48 -24.27 3.91
N GLU A 216 7.07 -23.57 4.96
CA GLU A 216 5.64 -23.33 5.25
C GLU A 216 5.06 -22.19 4.46
N PHE A 217 5.82 -21.11 4.22
CA PHE A 217 5.32 -19.87 3.65
C PHE A 217 6.17 -19.32 2.49
N GLY A 218 7.30 -19.94 2.17
CA GLY A 218 8.18 -19.52 1.07
C GLY A 218 8.87 -18.17 1.31
N ASN A 219 9.16 -17.81 2.56
CA ASN A 219 9.82 -16.56 2.94
C ASN A 219 9.20 -15.33 2.27
N PRO A 220 7.94 -14.98 2.54
CA PRO A 220 7.22 -13.92 1.85
C PRO A 220 7.88 -12.54 1.96
N CYS A 221 8.60 -12.27 3.05
CA CYS A 221 9.34 -11.02 3.25
C CYS A 221 10.41 -10.76 2.19
N THR A 222 10.96 -11.80 1.56
CA THR A 222 11.91 -11.66 0.44
C THR A 222 11.27 -11.13 -0.85
N ARG A 223 9.94 -10.96 -0.87
CA ARG A 223 9.14 -10.54 -2.03
C ARG A 223 8.32 -9.30 -1.77
N PHE A 224 8.52 -8.62 -0.64
CA PHE A 224 7.79 -7.40 -0.31
C PHE A 224 8.26 -6.20 -1.13
N CYS A 225 9.54 -6.18 -1.50
CA CYS A 225 10.04 -5.15 -2.38
C CYS A 225 9.48 -5.35 -3.80
N PRO A 226 8.84 -4.34 -4.40
CA PRO A 226 8.29 -4.43 -5.74
C PRO A 226 9.36 -4.36 -6.84
N ALA A 227 10.57 -3.90 -6.50
CA ALA A 227 11.73 -3.84 -7.40
C ALA A 227 12.49 -5.17 -7.43
#